data_dfed0f12c8df6501cbf89f1e84446b92
#
_entry.id   dfed0f12c8df6501cbf89f1e84446b92
#
_cell.length_a   1.000
_cell.length_b   1.000
_cell.length_c   1.000
_cell.angle_alpha   90.00
_cell.angle_beta   90.00
_cell.angle_gamma   90.00
#
_symmetry.space_group_name_H-M   'P 1'
#
loop_
_entity.id
_entity.type
_entity.pdbx_description
1 polymer ?
#
loop_
_entity_poly.entity_id
_entity_poly.type
_entity_poly.pdbx_seq_one_letter_code
_entity_poly.pdbx_strand_id
1 'polypeptide(L)'
;MNAPILNTPVFSSLPRHLFPAEQPITPEKEKTKRWVNAFDVAERRFGENFDTSTHGAVIKMMMATLGPTPNDMFDQVMPSGNGYAVTMKDEFKVHVSQDELNQVAQASRFSGGDAETVRAANFALAVFVKRKQDVGGYASFEAALAKTLEGESTLRCLKGMGVYGLCQYVPPSEMVGEGVMAVMGVRNFGSALVVDGVGKDHGHPCQVGNSYGYRMFAGPPPSNPLVDRTPVSEKPKDIWGGFYQGQEGNCVTVSAIKAAMMRFGQSPRDIYRQVTETPSGFDVVMRDSSRLTLTHEELRKAKSASNFVGSDTALLEDANFLYAVSAKRAQLENNDFRARESFDVAMQTLNDRERPGEALRRLGLSAYIRESDAKELARGAIGTLADNNHSVAVIDGAIDMYGKKQPLLPSPWMNTGFWALKLV
;
A
#
# COMPACT_ATOMS: atom_id res chain seq x y z
N MET A 1 -4.33 44.58 -73.81
CA MET A 1 -3.61 43.45 -73.15
C MET A 1 -3.63 43.72 -71.67
N ASN A 2 -4.60 43.09 -70.98
CA ASN A 2 -4.83 43.29 -69.56
C ASN A 2 -4.22 42.12 -68.79
N ALA A 3 -3.31 42.44 -67.84
CA ALA A 3 -2.74 41.47 -66.92
C ALA A 3 -3.72 41.23 -65.75
N PRO A 4 -3.81 40.01 -65.23
CA PRO A 4 -4.73 39.73 -64.11
C PRO A 4 -4.11 40.09 -62.74
N ILE A 5 -4.98 40.65 -61.91
CA ILE A 5 -4.68 41.00 -60.52
C ILE A 5 -4.70 39.71 -59.69
N LEU A 6 -3.56 39.44 -59.01
CA LEU A 6 -3.43 38.35 -58.04
C LEU A 6 -4.10 38.77 -56.71
N ASN A 7 -5.18 38.08 -56.35
CA ASN A 7 -5.80 38.12 -55.02
C ASN A 7 -4.93 37.40 -53.98
N THR A 8 -4.40 38.12 -53.01
CA THR A 8 -3.81 37.56 -51.78
C THR A 8 -4.90 37.17 -50.81
N PRO A 9 -4.88 35.98 -50.23
CA PRO A 9 -5.86 35.62 -49.19
C PRO A 9 -5.53 36.33 -47.87
N VAL A 10 -6.54 37.01 -47.34
CA VAL A 10 -6.54 37.60 -46.02
C VAL A 10 -6.62 36.46 -45.02
N PHE A 11 -5.57 36.22 -44.22
CA PHE A 11 -5.64 35.36 -43.07
C PHE A 11 -6.48 36.04 -42.00
N SER A 12 -7.70 35.55 -41.79
CA SER A 12 -8.52 35.89 -40.64
C SER A 12 -7.86 35.32 -39.37
N SER A 13 -7.60 36.19 -38.42
CA SER A 13 -7.10 35.87 -37.08
C SER A 13 -8.11 34.95 -36.37
N LEU A 14 -7.68 33.72 -36.05
CA LEU A 14 -8.37 32.80 -35.15
C LEU A 14 -8.42 33.40 -33.72
N PRO A 15 -9.52 33.29 -33.00
CA PRO A 15 -9.63 33.84 -31.66
C PRO A 15 -8.69 33.12 -30.67
N ARG A 16 -7.93 33.88 -29.89
CA ARG A 16 -7.04 33.45 -28.82
C ARG A 16 -7.81 33.01 -27.57
N HIS A 17 -8.68 32.01 -27.67
CA HIS A 17 -9.34 31.46 -26.50
C HIS A 17 -9.42 29.92 -26.58
N LEU A 18 -8.27 29.26 -26.40
CA LEU A 18 -8.20 27.79 -26.20
C LEU A 18 -7.05 27.33 -25.29
N PHE A 19 -6.69 28.16 -24.31
CA PHE A 19 -5.99 27.67 -23.13
C PHE A 19 -6.89 27.92 -21.94
N PRO A 20 -7.22 26.91 -21.14
CA PRO A 20 -7.91 27.16 -19.87
C PRO A 20 -7.01 28.12 -19.05
N ALA A 21 -7.60 29.20 -18.58
CA ALA A 21 -6.92 30.10 -17.65
C ALA A 21 -6.37 29.25 -16.50
N GLU A 22 -5.07 29.35 -16.22
CA GLU A 22 -4.49 28.76 -15.04
C GLU A 22 -5.30 29.24 -13.83
N GLN A 23 -5.94 28.32 -13.15
CA GLN A 23 -6.64 28.63 -11.91
C GLN A 23 -5.62 29.17 -10.91
N PRO A 24 -5.96 30.20 -10.12
CA PRO A 24 -5.05 30.73 -9.12
C PRO A 24 -4.58 29.60 -8.21
N ILE A 25 -3.26 29.46 -8.11
CA ILE A 25 -2.62 28.42 -7.29
C ILE A 25 -2.95 28.74 -5.83
N THR A 26 -3.62 27.82 -5.14
CA THR A 26 -3.90 28.00 -3.72
C THR A 26 -2.60 27.91 -2.90
N PRO A 27 -2.54 28.53 -1.70
CA PRO A 27 -1.36 28.45 -0.83
C PRO A 27 -0.94 27.00 -0.51
N GLU A 28 -1.90 26.08 -0.49
CA GLU A 28 -1.67 24.65 -0.26
C GLU A 28 -0.96 23.98 -1.46
N LYS A 29 -1.33 24.34 -2.68
CA LYS A 29 -0.64 23.87 -3.90
C LYS A 29 0.80 24.37 -3.99
N GLU A 30 1.07 25.60 -3.60
CA GLU A 30 2.44 26.12 -3.53
C GLU A 30 3.27 25.39 -2.49
N LYS A 31 2.70 25.13 -1.31
CA LYS A 31 3.33 24.37 -0.24
C LYS A 31 3.67 22.95 -0.70
N THR A 32 2.75 22.27 -1.36
CA THR A 32 2.93 20.89 -1.84
C THR A 32 4.00 20.82 -2.95
N LYS A 33 3.97 21.74 -3.92
CA LYS A 33 4.99 21.85 -4.99
C LYS A 33 6.41 22.08 -4.44
N ARG A 34 6.55 22.86 -3.38
CA ARG A 34 7.83 23.10 -2.73
C ARG A 34 8.48 21.81 -2.26
N TRP A 35 7.71 20.91 -1.64
CA TRP A 35 8.26 19.68 -1.06
C TRP A 35 8.51 18.57 -2.10
N VAL A 36 7.80 18.56 -3.22
CA VAL A 36 8.14 17.67 -4.34
C VAL A 36 9.57 17.90 -4.81
N ASN A 37 9.98 19.15 -4.90
CA ASN A 37 11.29 19.57 -5.37
C ASN A 37 12.26 19.94 -4.22
N ALA A 38 11.99 19.49 -2.99
CA ALA A 38 12.78 19.83 -1.82
C ALA A 38 14.24 19.41 -1.96
N PHE A 39 14.45 18.25 -2.56
CA PHE A 39 15.75 17.70 -2.93
C PHE A 39 15.60 16.67 -4.03
N ASP A 40 16.67 16.38 -4.74
CA ASP A 40 16.71 15.37 -5.78
C ASP A 40 17.30 14.06 -5.25
N VAL A 41 16.78 12.96 -5.77
CA VAL A 41 17.25 11.60 -5.51
C VAL A 41 17.94 11.11 -6.78
N ALA A 42 19.17 10.65 -6.67
CA ALA A 42 19.90 10.18 -7.83
C ALA A 42 19.25 8.95 -8.47
N GLU A 43 19.16 8.94 -9.78
CA GLU A 43 18.74 7.78 -10.54
C GLU A 43 19.76 6.64 -10.42
N ARG A 44 19.26 5.42 -10.51
CA ARG A 44 20.06 4.21 -10.56
C ARG A 44 20.87 4.19 -11.85
N ARG A 45 22.19 4.08 -11.77
CA ARG A 45 23.03 3.88 -12.93
C ARG A 45 23.03 2.41 -13.35
N PHE A 46 23.18 2.18 -14.65
CA PHE A 46 23.26 0.82 -15.17
C PHE A 46 24.40 0.04 -14.49
N GLY A 47 24.09 -1.15 -13.98
CA GLY A 47 25.06 -2.01 -13.28
C GLY A 47 25.29 -1.70 -11.79
N GLU A 48 24.75 -0.60 -11.26
CA GLU A 48 24.82 -0.30 -9.83
C GLU A 48 23.65 -0.92 -9.07
N ASN A 49 23.93 -1.43 -7.87
CA ASN A 49 22.91 -1.82 -6.90
C ASN A 49 22.69 -0.64 -5.93
N PHE A 50 22.05 0.42 -6.44
CA PHE A 50 21.79 1.65 -5.70
C PHE A 50 20.37 2.16 -5.99
N ASP A 51 19.57 2.32 -4.94
CA ASP A 51 18.23 2.91 -5.03
C ASP A 51 17.83 3.56 -3.69
N THR A 52 17.74 4.87 -3.67
CA THR A 52 17.23 5.64 -2.54
C THR A 52 15.87 6.30 -2.81
N SER A 53 15.19 5.91 -3.91
CA SER A 53 13.92 6.52 -4.34
C SER A 53 12.83 6.40 -3.29
N THR A 54 12.70 5.22 -2.67
CA THR A 54 11.72 5.01 -1.59
C THR A 54 12.01 5.88 -0.38
N HIS A 55 13.27 5.96 0.04
CA HIS A 55 13.67 6.80 1.18
C HIS A 55 13.39 8.28 0.88
N GLY A 56 13.76 8.74 -0.30
CA GLY A 56 13.50 10.10 -0.73
C GLY A 56 12.02 10.44 -0.81
N ALA A 57 11.21 9.55 -1.35
CA ALA A 57 9.75 9.73 -1.43
C ALA A 57 9.11 9.81 -0.03
N VAL A 58 9.49 8.93 0.89
CA VAL A 58 8.98 8.94 2.28
C VAL A 58 9.44 10.18 3.03
N ILE A 59 10.71 10.56 2.93
CA ILE A 59 11.24 11.77 3.59
C ILE A 59 10.54 13.02 3.08
N LYS A 60 10.32 13.17 1.77
CA LYS A 60 9.55 14.29 1.19
C LYS A 60 8.12 14.32 1.72
N MET A 61 7.48 13.17 1.84
CA MET A 61 6.14 13.07 2.44
C MET A 61 6.15 13.47 3.92
N MET A 62 7.18 13.06 4.70
CA MET A 62 7.36 13.50 6.09
C MET A 62 7.53 15.01 6.19
N MET A 63 8.41 15.59 5.37
CA MET A 63 8.64 17.04 5.34
C MET A 63 7.37 17.83 5.01
N ALA A 64 6.59 17.35 4.07
CA ALA A 64 5.34 17.99 3.67
C ALA A 64 4.25 17.91 4.74
N THR A 65 4.18 16.80 5.44
CA THR A 65 3.09 16.51 6.38
C THR A 65 3.43 16.98 7.80
N LEU A 66 4.65 16.77 8.24
CA LEU A 66 5.08 17.03 9.62
C LEU A 66 5.88 18.34 9.74
N GLY A 67 6.64 18.69 8.70
CA GLY A 67 7.51 19.84 8.65
C GLY A 67 8.95 19.47 8.25
N PRO A 68 9.74 20.48 7.78
CA PRO A 68 11.00 20.23 7.09
C PRO A 68 12.21 19.93 7.99
N THR A 69 12.11 20.22 9.28
CA THR A 69 13.26 20.08 10.17
C THR A 69 13.28 18.71 10.85
N PRO A 70 14.44 18.23 11.33
CA PRO A 70 14.50 17.02 12.11
C PRO A 70 13.57 17.05 13.35
N ASN A 71 13.40 18.19 14.01
CA ASN A 71 12.49 18.33 15.14
C ASN A 71 11.01 18.26 14.77
N ASP A 72 10.66 18.50 13.51
CA ASP A 72 9.29 18.29 13.01
C ASP A 72 9.06 16.80 12.67
N MET A 73 10.03 16.18 12.01
CA MET A 73 9.95 14.80 11.53
C MET A 73 10.01 13.75 12.66
N PHE A 74 10.69 14.07 13.77
CA PHE A 74 10.84 13.20 14.94
C PHE A 74 10.20 13.84 16.17
N ASP A 75 9.89 13.05 17.20
CA ASP A 75 9.32 13.58 18.44
C ASP A 75 10.34 14.37 19.26
N GLN A 76 11.58 13.93 19.23
CA GLN A 76 12.65 14.63 19.94
C GLN A 76 13.99 14.42 19.23
N VAL A 77 14.73 15.51 19.07
CA VAL A 77 16.11 15.50 18.60
C VAL A 77 16.94 16.34 19.56
N MET A 78 17.83 15.72 20.30
CA MET A 78 18.66 16.40 21.31
C MET A 78 20.15 16.16 21.03
N PRO A 79 20.98 17.19 21.11
CA PRO A 79 22.43 16.99 21.11
C PRO A 79 22.86 16.02 22.24
N SER A 80 23.69 15.05 21.92
CA SER A 80 24.16 14.04 22.87
C SER A 80 25.54 13.53 22.48
N GLY A 81 26.53 13.76 23.32
CA GLY A 81 27.93 13.40 23.04
C GLY A 81 28.41 14.03 21.71
N ASN A 82 28.92 13.18 20.81
CA ASN A 82 29.41 13.59 19.49
C ASN A 82 28.29 13.50 18.40
N GLY A 83 27.02 13.55 18.79
CA GLY A 83 25.90 13.38 17.86
C GLY A 83 24.57 13.80 18.44
N TYR A 84 23.54 13.01 18.17
CA TYR A 84 22.16 13.30 18.55
C TYR A 84 21.46 12.06 19.09
N ALA A 85 20.77 12.23 20.22
CA ALA A 85 19.75 11.30 20.70
C ALA A 85 18.42 11.66 20.03
N VAL A 86 17.80 10.69 19.36
CA VAL A 86 16.56 10.88 18.60
C VAL A 86 15.49 9.94 19.13
N THR A 87 14.32 10.51 19.47
CA THR A 87 13.10 9.74 19.71
C THR A 87 12.21 9.87 18.48
N MET A 88 11.88 8.74 17.87
CA MET A 88 11.05 8.67 16.65
C MET A 88 9.56 8.77 16.99
N LYS A 89 8.69 8.97 15.98
CA LYS A 89 7.23 9.09 16.17
C LYS A 89 6.56 7.82 16.73
N ASP A 90 7.22 6.67 16.66
CA ASP A 90 6.79 5.40 17.26
C ASP A 90 7.53 5.08 18.56
N GLU A 91 8.09 6.11 19.22
CA GLU A 91 8.82 6.05 20.49
C GLU A 91 10.16 5.28 20.46
N PHE A 92 10.56 4.77 19.28
CA PHE A 92 11.85 4.12 19.14
C PHE A 92 12.98 5.14 19.34
N LYS A 93 14.06 4.75 20.03
CA LYS A 93 15.16 5.65 20.35
C LYS A 93 16.44 5.17 19.69
N VAL A 94 17.16 6.10 19.08
CA VAL A 94 18.48 5.87 18.51
C VAL A 94 19.46 6.97 18.92
N HIS A 95 20.73 6.68 18.84
CA HIS A 95 21.79 7.68 18.90
C HIS A 95 22.55 7.66 17.57
N VAL A 96 22.59 8.80 16.89
CA VAL A 96 23.32 8.96 15.63
C VAL A 96 24.51 9.89 15.86
N SER A 97 25.71 9.41 15.58
CA SER A 97 26.95 10.19 15.73
C SER A 97 27.15 11.15 14.54
N GLN A 98 28.00 12.15 14.72
CA GLN A 98 28.37 13.08 13.64
C GLN A 98 29.07 12.36 12.49
N ASP A 99 29.86 11.31 12.79
CA ASP A 99 30.53 10.52 11.75
C ASP A 99 29.53 9.71 10.92
N GLU A 100 28.52 9.13 11.55
CA GLU A 100 27.41 8.43 10.87
C GLU A 100 26.59 9.39 9.97
N LEU A 101 26.34 10.62 10.44
CA LEU A 101 25.70 11.66 9.62
C LEU A 101 26.54 12.02 8.40
N ASN A 102 27.85 12.16 8.56
CA ASN A 102 28.77 12.46 7.47
C ASN A 102 28.84 11.31 6.45
N GLN A 103 28.86 10.05 6.92
CA GLN A 103 28.82 8.88 6.04
C GLN A 103 27.56 8.87 5.17
N VAL A 104 26.39 9.13 5.76
CA VAL A 104 25.13 9.20 5.00
C VAL A 104 25.12 10.36 4.02
N ALA A 105 25.58 11.54 4.43
CA ALA A 105 25.62 12.71 3.55
C ALA A 105 26.49 12.49 2.30
N GLN A 106 27.56 11.69 2.43
CA GLN A 106 28.43 11.33 1.29
C GLN A 106 27.82 10.23 0.42
N ALA A 107 27.08 9.29 1.01
CA ALA A 107 26.64 8.09 0.34
C ALA A 107 25.23 8.18 -0.27
N SER A 108 24.34 9.02 0.27
CA SER A 108 22.92 9.12 -0.11
C SER A 108 22.69 9.60 -1.54
N ARG A 109 23.61 10.42 -2.05
CA ARG A 109 23.50 11.15 -3.33
C ARG A 109 22.27 12.07 -3.37
N PHE A 110 21.78 12.53 -2.22
CA PHE A 110 20.75 13.55 -2.18
C PHE A 110 21.37 14.90 -2.55
N SER A 111 20.71 15.63 -3.44
CA SER A 111 21.15 16.94 -3.92
C SER A 111 19.99 17.93 -3.98
N GLY A 112 20.27 19.22 -4.04
CA GLY A 112 19.23 20.24 -4.14
C GLY A 112 19.76 21.65 -3.93
N GLY A 113 18.94 22.64 -4.27
CA GLY A 113 19.31 24.05 -4.14
C GLY A 113 19.31 24.56 -2.69
N ASP A 114 18.56 23.93 -1.80
CA ASP A 114 18.51 24.27 -0.37
C ASP A 114 19.33 23.29 0.47
N ALA A 115 20.49 23.72 0.91
CA ALA A 115 21.40 22.91 1.69
C ALA A 115 20.83 22.46 3.06
N GLU A 116 19.90 23.23 3.65
CA GLU A 116 19.26 22.86 4.91
C GLU A 116 18.29 21.69 4.73
N THR A 117 17.50 21.73 3.70
CA THR A 117 16.58 20.64 3.34
C THR A 117 17.36 19.36 3.01
N VAL A 118 18.46 19.45 2.26
CA VAL A 118 19.31 18.28 1.98
C VAL A 118 19.94 17.72 3.27
N ARG A 119 20.39 18.58 4.18
CA ARG A 119 20.92 18.14 5.49
C ARG A 119 19.83 17.44 6.33
N ALA A 120 18.61 18.00 6.36
CA ALA A 120 17.50 17.39 7.08
C ALA A 120 17.09 16.02 6.48
N ALA A 121 17.14 15.90 5.14
CA ALA A 121 16.89 14.63 4.46
C ALA A 121 17.97 13.58 4.81
N ASN A 122 19.23 13.95 4.79
CA ASN A 122 20.35 13.08 5.19
C ASN A 122 20.28 12.70 6.67
N PHE A 123 19.84 13.62 7.53
CA PHE A 123 19.61 13.32 8.94
C PHE A 123 18.54 12.25 9.11
N ALA A 124 17.39 12.39 8.42
CA ALA A 124 16.32 11.40 8.48
C ALA A 124 16.78 10.02 7.95
N LEU A 125 17.57 9.99 6.88
CA LEU A 125 18.14 8.75 6.36
C LEU A 125 19.13 8.13 7.36
N ALA A 126 19.95 8.91 8.05
CA ALA A 126 20.88 8.40 9.07
C ALA A 126 20.14 7.79 10.27
N VAL A 127 19.06 8.42 10.71
CA VAL A 127 18.18 7.86 11.76
C VAL A 127 17.57 6.52 11.31
N PHE A 128 17.11 6.43 10.06
CA PHE A 128 16.65 5.17 9.49
C PHE A 128 17.71 4.08 9.49
N VAL A 129 18.93 4.40 9.03
CA VAL A 129 20.05 3.45 8.96
C VAL A 129 20.44 2.97 10.35
N LYS A 130 20.46 3.88 11.33
CA LYS A 130 20.78 3.54 12.73
C LYS A 130 19.76 2.57 13.30
N ARG A 131 18.46 2.86 13.14
CA ARG A 131 17.40 1.92 13.53
C ARG A 131 17.56 0.57 12.84
N LYS A 132 17.86 0.57 11.53
CA LYS A 132 18.08 -0.66 10.76
C LYS A 132 19.26 -1.44 11.28
N GLN A 133 20.34 -0.78 11.69
CA GLN A 133 21.47 -1.43 12.37
C GLN A 133 21.03 -2.12 13.66
N ASP A 134 20.32 -1.38 14.52
CA ASP A 134 19.92 -1.87 15.85
C ASP A 134 18.92 -3.03 15.78
N VAL A 135 17.93 -2.95 14.86
CA VAL A 135 16.86 -3.95 14.73
C VAL A 135 17.28 -5.12 13.85
N GLY A 136 18.11 -4.87 12.84
CA GLY A 136 18.49 -5.85 11.84
C GLY A 136 19.73 -6.66 12.18
N GLY A 137 20.38 -6.37 13.30
CA GLY A 137 21.59 -7.08 13.76
C GLY A 137 22.80 -6.90 12.84
N TYR A 138 22.90 -5.74 12.17
CA TYR A 138 24.07 -5.43 11.35
C TYR A 138 25.29 -5.15 12.21
N ALA A 139 26.44 -5.71 11.82
CA ALA A 139 27.69 -5.61 12.58
C ALA A 139 28.21 -4.16 12.70
N SER A 140 27.87 -3.28 11.77
CA SER A 140 28.28 -1.88 11.78
C SER A 140 27.22 -0.99 11.13
N PHE A 141 27.28 0.32 11.38
CA PHE A 141 26.47 1.32 10.69
C PHE A 141 26.74 1.32 9.18
N GLU A 142 27.98 1.18 8.78
CA GLU A 142 28.40 1.11 7.38
C GLU A 142 27.73 -0.07 6.65
N ALA A 143 27.67 -1.25 7.28
CA ALA A 143 26.99 -2.42 6.72
C ALA A 143 25.48 -2.19 6.57
N ALA A 144 24.86 -1.56 7.56
CA ALA A 144 23.44 -1.19 7.48
C ALA A 144 23.18 -0.11 6.40
N LEU A 145 24.09 0.86 6.27
CA LEU A 145 24.03 1.89 5.24
C LEU A 145 24.17 1.28 3.85
N ALA A 146 25.18 0.46 3.61
CA ALA A 146 25.37 -0.22 2.33
C ALA A 146 24.11 -0.98 1.93
N LYS A 147 23.51 -1.73 2.86
CA LYS A 147 22.26 -2.46 2.60
C LYS A 147 21.04 -1.55 2.39
N THR A 148 21.01 -0.39 3.01
CA THR A 148 19.95 0.61 2.82
C THR A 148 20.01 1.22 1.41
N LEU A 149 21.21 1.48 0.92
CA LEU A 149 21.42 2.05 -0.41
C LEU A 149 21.10 1.10 -1.57
N GLU A 150 20.90 -0.18 -1.34
CA GLU A 150 20.41 -1.14 -2.34
C GLU A 150 18.90 -0.98 -2.63
N GLY A 151 18.18 -0.22 -1.80
CA GLY A 151 16.74 -0.01 -1.90
C GLY A 151 15.96 -0.59 -0.74
N GLU A 152 14.74 -0.12 -0.59
CA GLU A 152 13.83 -0.56 0.46
C GLU A 152 12.38 -0.57 -0.06
N SER A 153 11.53 -1.42 0.51
CA SER A 153 10.10 -1.35 0.23
C SER A 153 9.47 -0.16 0.94
N THR A 154 8.39 0.39 0.36
CA THR A 154 7.64 1.52 0.96
C THR A 154 7.33 1.26 2.43
N LEU A 155 6.82 0.10 2.72
CA LEU A 155 6.37 -0.30 4.04
C LEU A 155 7.53 -0.40 5.06
N ARG A 156 8.64 -1.03 4.68
CA ARG A 156 9.83 -1.10 5.55
C ARG A 156 10.43 0.28 5.78
N CYS A 157 10.38 1.13 4.76
CA CYS A 157 10.83 2.51 4.89
C CYS A 157 9.96 3.29 5.88
N LEU A 158 8.63 3.23 5.79
CA LEU A 158 7.71 3.87 6.73
C LEU A 158 7.91 3.38 8.18
N LYS A 159 8.11 2.08 8.37
CA LYS A 159 8.43 1.52 9.69
C LYS A 159 9.79 1.95 10.19
N GLY A 160 10.79 1.86 9.34
CA GLY A 160 12.14 2.26 9.67
C GLY A 160 12.27 3.76 9.99
N MET A 161 11.44 4.61 9.38
CA MET A 161 11.32 6.04 9.70
C MET A 161 10.48 6.32 10.95
N GLY A 162 9.80 5.30 11.52
CA GLY A 162 8.95 5.46 12.71
C GLY A 162 7.60 6.13 12.45
N VAL A 163 7.20 6.27 11.20
CA VAL A 163 6.00 7.01 10.82
C VAL A 163 4.86 6.13 10.30
N TYR A 164 5.03 4.82 10.32
CA TYR A 164 4.00 3.89 9.85
C TYR A 164 2.66 4.05 10.57
N GLY A 165 2.68 4.32 11.88
CA GLY A 165 1.48 4.59 12.68
C GLY A 165 0.72 5.86 12.28
N LEU A 166 1.37 6.77 11.56
CA LEU A 166 0.77 7.99 10.99
C LEU A 166 0.24 7.78 9.57
N CYS A 167 0.42 6.59 8.99
CA CYS A 167 0.07 6.30 7.62
C CYS A 167 -1.14 5.41 7.52
N GLN A 168 -1.94 5.64 6.48
CA GLN A 168 -3.03 4.77 6.08
C GLN A 168 -2.77 4.23 4.68
N TYR A 169 -2.96 2.93 4.49
CA TYR A 169 -2.90 2.32 3.17
C TYR A 169 -4.22 2.58 2.45
N VAL A 170 -4.15 3.30 1.33
CA VAL A 170 -5.32 3.87 0.66
C VAL A 170 -5.38 3.47 -0.82
N PRO A 171 -6.61 3.37 -1.39
CA PRO A 171 -6.80 3.17 -2.82
C PRO A 171 -6.39 4.42 -3.62
N PRO A 172 -6.25 4.28 -4.95
CA PRO A 172 -5.91 5.39 -5.84
C PRO A 172 -6.82 6.62 -5.69
N SER A 173 -8.12 6.41 -5.47
CA SER A 173 -9.10 7.49 -5.29
C SER A 173 -8.84 8.38 -4.08
N GLU A 174 -8.14 7.90 -3.06
CA GLU A 174 -7.77 8.66 -1.88
C GLU A 174 -6.39 9.32 -1.98
N MET A 175 -5.68 9.05 -3.06
CA MET A 175 -4.42 9.74 -3.40
C MET A 175 -4.60 10.89 -4.38
N VAL A 176 -5.83 11.08 -4.90
CA VAL A 176 -6.20 12.21 -5.75
C VAL A 176 -6.92 13.25 -4.90
N GLY A 177 -6.48 14.49 -4.94
CA GLY A 177 -7.08 15.57 -4.15
C GLY A 177 -6.06 16.66 -3.90
N GLU A 178 -6.54 17.89 -3.76
CA GLU A 178 -5.67 19.02 -3.51
C GLU A 178 -4.97 18.88 -2.15
N GLY A 179 -3.66 19.03 -2.12
CA GLY A 179 -2.85 18.91 -0.91
C GLY A 179 -2.59 17.47 -0.45
N VAL A 180 -3.11 16.45 -1.14
CA VAL A 180 -2.88 15.06 -0.78
C VAL A 180 -1.49 14.61 -1.21
N MET A 181 -0.73 14.10 -0.26
CA MET A 181 0.54 13.44 -0.50
C MET A 181 0.51 11.99 -0.02
N ALA A 182 1.05 11.11 -0.86
CA ALA A 182 1.15 9.68 -0.57
C ALA A 182 2.45 9.11 -1.18
N VAL A 183 2.80 7.91 -0.81
CA VAL A 183 3.89 7.15 -1.43
C VAL A 183 3.33 5.82 -1.92
N MET A 184 3.56 5.48 -3.18
CA MET A 184 3.16 4.20 -3.76
C MET A 184 4.37 3.43 -4.27
N GLY A 185 4.32 2.10 -4.19
CA GLY A 185 5.32 1.24 -4.83
C GLY A 185 5.20 1.32 -6.36
N VAL A 186 6.34 1.39 -7.05
CA VAL A 186 6.42 1.30 -8.51
C VAL A 186 6.97 -0.04 -8.95
N ARG A 187 6.74 -0.41 -10.23
CA ARG A 187 7.32 -1.62 -10.81
C ARG A 187 8.85 -1.52 -10.76
N ASN A 188 9.51 -2.66 -10.53
CA ASN A 188 10.97 -2.82 -10.51
C ASN A 188 11.69 -2.27 -9.27
N PHE A 189 11.01 -2.26 -8.12
CA PHE A 189 11.55 -1.81 -6.82
C PHE A 189 11.68 -0.27 -6.74
N GLY A 190 11.35 0.27 -5.62
CA GLY A 190 11.31 1.71 -5.37
C GLY A 190 9.88 2.20 -5.13
N SER A 191 9.77 3.49 -4.89
CA SER A 191 8.48 4.13 -4.64
C SER A 191 8.43 5.51 -5.28
N ALA A 192 7.25 5.85 -5.80
CA ALA A 192 6.96 7.19 -6.29
C ALA A 192 6.25 8.01 -5.21
N LEU A 193 6.64 9.26 -5.08
CA LEU A 193 5.87 10.25 -4.34
C LEU A 193 4.65 10.62 -5.18
N VAL A 194 3.45 10.51 -4.60
CA VAL A 194 2.19 10.92 -5.24
C VAL A 194 1.77 12.27 -4.66
N VAL A 195 1.51 13.21 -5.53
CA VAL A 195 1.07 14.56 -5.18
C VAL A 195 -0.11 14.92 -6.06
N ASP A 196 -1.24 15.29 -5.45
CA ASP A 196 -2.46 15.67 -6.16
C ASP A 196 -2.88 14.64 -7.23
N GLY A 197 -2.64 13.36 -6.97
CA GLY A 197 -2.97 12.26 -7.89
C GLY A 197 -1.97 12.01 -9.01
N VAL A 198 -0.82 12.68 -9.00
CA VAL A 198 0.27 12.45 -9.96
C VAL A 198 1.47 11.84 -9.24
N GLY A 199 1.88 10.66 -9.67
CA GLY A 199 3.11 10.02 -9.19
C GLY A 199 4.34 10.75 -9.72
N LYS A 200 5.39 10.81 -8.91
CA LYS A 200 6.71 11.34 -9.26
C LYS A 200 7.75 10.28 -8.98
N ASP A 201 8.19 9.60 -10.03
CA ASP A 201 9.26 8.62 -9.98
C ASP A 201 10.54 9.28 -10.52
N HIS A 202 11.55 9.43 -9.68
CA HIS A 202 12.78 10.18 -10.00
C HIS A 202 12.51 11.55 -10.67
N GLY A 203 11.49 12.27 -10.23
CA GLY A 203 11.09 13.55 -10.83
C GLY A 203 10.23 13.45 -12.09
N HIS A 204 10.13 12.27 -12.73
CA HIS A 204 9.29 12.05 -13.90
C HIS A 204 7.85 11.72 -13.50
N PRO A 205 6.85 12.30 -14.17
CA PRO A 205 5.45 12.00 -13.87
C PRO A 205 5.12 10.55 -14.25
N CYS A 206 4.46 9.84 -13.35
CA CYS A 206 3.91 8.52 -13.61
C CYS A 206 2.44 8.47 -13.17
N GLN A 207 1.67 7.56 -13.78
CA GLN A 207 0.27 7.41 -13.44
C GLN A 207 0.12 6.60 -12.14
N VAL A 208 -0.78 7.06 -11.27
CA VAL A 208 -1.17 6.31 -10.08
C VAL A 208 -1.90 5.00 -10.47
N GLY A 209 -2.68 5.04 -11.56
CA GLY A 209 -3.39 3.88 -12.08
C GLY A 209 -4.27 3.22 -11.03
N ASN A 210 -4.13 1.91 -10.87
CA ASN A 210 -4.81 1.13 -9.84
C ASN A 210 -3.91 0.85 -8.61
N SER A 211 -2.76 1.53 -8.51
CA SER A 211 -1.80 1.30 -7.43
C SER A 211 -2.32 1.85 -6.11
N TYR A 212 -2.28 1.04 -5.08
CA TYR A 212 -2.48 1.49 -3.70
C TYR A 212 -1.21 2.15 -3.17
N GLY A 213 -1.38 3.08 -2.22
CA GLY A 213 -0.27 3.81 -1.61
C GLY A 213 -0.48 4.05 -0.13
N TYR A 214 0.49 4.71 0.48
CA TYR A 214 0.44 5.12 1.88
C TYR A 214 0.29 6.64 1.94
N ARG A 215 -0.84 7.10 2.47
CA ARG A 215 -1.08 8.51 2.80
C ARG A 215 -0.72 8.76 4.24
N MET A 216 0.02 9.84 4.51
CA MET A 216 0.41 10.24 5.85
C MET A 216 -0.50 11.36 6.40
N PHE A 217 -0.69 11.35 7.70
CA PHE A 217 -1.45 12.34 8.45
C PHE A 217 -0.52 13.01 9.49
N ALA A 218 -0.77 14.26 9.81
CA ALA A 218 0.01 15.00 10.80
C ALA A 218 -0.18 14.47 12.25
N GLY A 219 -1.23 13.70 12.47
CA GLY A 219 -1.54 12.98 13.70
C GLY A 219 -2.00 11.56 13.39
N PRO A 220 -2.54 10.82 14.38
CA PRO A 220 -3.10 9.51 14.12
C PRO A 220 -4.09 9.57 12.96
N PRO A 221 -4.04 8.62 12.01
CA PRO A 221 -4.99 8.57 10.91
C PRO A 221 -6.42 8.60 11.47
N PRO A 222 -7.38 9.20 10.74
CA PRO A 222 -8.76 9.20 11.17
C PRO A 222 -9.19 7.78 11.55
N SER A 223 -9.59 7.58 12.81
CA SER A 223 -10.18 6.31 13.23
C SER A 223 -11.41 6.09 12.36
N ASN A 224 -11.51 4.92 11.72
CA ASN A 224 -12.75 4.57 11.07
C ASN A 224 -13.78 4.33 12.20
N PRO A 225 -14.76 5.21 12.40
CA PRO A 225 -15.70 5.10 13.53
C PRO A 225 -16.55 3.83 13.49
N LEU A 226 -16.38 3.02 12.48
CA LEU A 226 -17.10 1.77 12.24
C LEU A 226 -16.32 0.52 12.66
N VAL A 227 -15.06 0.68 13.12
CA VAL A 227 -14.21 -0.46 13.52
C VAL A 227 -14.71 -1.15 14.80
N ASP A 228 -15.40 -0.44 15.69
CA ASP A 228 -15.58 -0.88 17.09
C ASP A 228 -16.97 -1.42 17.47
N ARG A 229 -17.92 -1.58 16.55
CA ARG A 229 -19.30 -1.88 16.93
C ARG A 229 -19.97 -3.04 16.19
N THR A 230 -19.22 -3.94 15.60
CA THR A 230 -19.84 -5.15 15.06
C THR A 230 -20.01 -6.16 16.19
N PRO A 231 -21.21 -6.66 16.47
CA PRO A 231 -21.40 -7.77 17.38
C PRO A 231 -20.49 -8.93 16.97
N VAL A 232 -19.98 -9.68 17.94
CA VAL A 232 -19.22 -10.91 17.65
C VAL A 232 -20.17 -11.87 16.96
N SER A 233 -20.05 -11.97 15.65
CA SER A 233 -20.86 -12.84 14.82
C SER A 233 -20.34 -14.28 14.86
N GLU A 234 -21.15 -15.23 14.48
CA GLU A 234 -20.79 -16.64 14.49
C GLU A 234 -19.61 -16.90 13.55
N LYS A 235 -18.52 -17.46 14.09
CA LYS A 235 -17.35 -17.84 13.32
C LYS A 235 -17.56 -19.20 12.66
N PRO A 236 -16.85 -19.47 11.54
CA PRO A 236 -16.86 -20.81 10.94
C PRO A 236 -16.50 -21.89 11.96
N LYS A 237 -17.29 -22.97 11.98
CA LYS A 237 -17.02 -24.13 12.87
C LYS A 237 -15.76 -24.87 12.44
N ASP A 238 -15.59 -25.06 11.15
CA ASP A 238 -14.39 -25.63 10.54
C ASP A 238 -13.88 -24.75 9.41
N ILE A 239 -13.07 -23.74 9.76
CA ILE A 239 -12.45 -22.86 8.77
C ILE A 239 -11.39 -23.58 7.92
N TRP A 240 -10.90 -24.72 8.36
CA TRP A 240 -9.85 -25.48 7.70
C TRP A 240 -10.40 -26.33 6.57
N GLY A 241 -11.12 -27.41 6.91
CA GLY A 241 -11.69 -28.36 5.97
C GLY A 241 -13.04 -27.97 5.39
N GLY A 242 -13.73 -27.00 6.00
CA GLY A 242 -15.02 -26.51 5.56
C GLY A 242 -14.98 -25.85 4.17
N PHE A 243 -13.94 -25.09 3.86
CA PHE A 243 -13.57 -24.73 2.49
C PHE A 243 -12.06 -24.51 2.35
N TYR A 244 -11.51 -24.73 1.16
CA TYR A 244 -10.10 -24.50 0.86
C TYR A 244 -9.88 -24.35 -0.66
N GLN A 245 -8.69 -23.93 -1.05
CA GLN A 245 -8.27 -23.79 -2.43
C GLN A 245 -8.27 -25.12 -3.16
N GLY A 246 -8.91 -25.16 -4.33
CA GLY A 246 -8.82 -26.27 -5.28
C GLY A 246 -7.60 -26.15 -6.20
N GLN A 247 -7.82 -26.19 -7.50
CA GLN A 247 -6.74 -26.21 -8.51
C GLN A 247 -6.35 -24.80 -9.02
N GLU A 248 -7.15 -23.78 -8.75
CA GLU A 248 -6.92 -22.43 -9.23
C GLU A 248 -5.82 -21.70 -8.45
N GLY A 249 -5.13 -20.75 -9.09
CA GLY A 249 -4.06 -19.93 -8.49
C GLY A 249 -4.55 -18.82 -7.54
N ASN A 250 -5.59 -19.07 -6.74
CA ASN A 250 -6.30 -18.08 -5.92
C ASN A 250 -6.00 -18.15 -4.41
N CYS A 251 -4.83 -18.61 -4.04
CA CYS A 251 -4.40 -18.73 -2.64
C CYS A 251 -4.51 -17.42 -1.86
N VAL A 252 -4.21 -16.28 -2.50
CA VAL A 252 -4.32 -14.96 -1.88
C VAL A 252 -5.78 -14.62 -1.55
N THR A 253 -6.71 -14.96 -2.44
CA THR A 253 -8.14 -14.76 -2.20
C THR A 253 -8.66 -15.70 -1.11
N VAL A 254 -8.30 -16.98 -1.14
CA VAL A 254 -8.69 -17.96 -0.11
C VAL A 254 -8.19 -17.57 1.26
N SER A 255 -6.90 -17.22 1.39
CA SER A 255 -6.32 -16.80 2.66
C SER A 255 -6.97 -15.56 3.23
N ALA A 256 -7.30 -14.58 2.37
CA ALA A 256 -7.99 -13.34 2.75
C ALA A 256 -9.42 -13.62 3.23
N ILE A 257 -10.19 -14.45 2.52
CA ILE A 257 -11.56 -14.82 2.90
C ILE A 257 -11.55 -15.53 4.27
N LYS A 258 -10.68 -16.52 4.46
CA LYS A 258 -10.55 -17.22 5.75
C LYS A 258 -10.20 -16.29 6.90
N ALA A 259 -9.22 -15.41 6.70
CA ALA A 259 -8.83 -14.43 7.70
C ALA A 259 -9.99 -13.46 8.02
N ALA A 260 -10.72 -12.99 7.01
CA ALA A 260 -11.87 -12.10 7.17
C ALA A 260 -13.01 -12.79 7.94
N MET A 261 -13.38 -14.01 7.58
CA MET A 261 -14.40 -14.79 8.27
C MET A 261 -14.04 -15.02 9.75
N MET A 262 -12.80 -15.35 10.03
CA MET A 262 -12.35 -15.55 11.41
C MET A 262 -12.26 -14.26 12.22
N ARG A 263 -12.05 -13.12 11.56
CA ARG A 263 -11.98 -11.82 12.25
C ARG A 263 -13.37 -11.22 12.48
N PHE A 264 -14.26 -11.27 11.50
CA PHE A 264 -15.53 -10.53 11.51
C PHE A 264 -16.77 -11.42 11.67
N GLY A 265 -16.72 -12.68 11.30
CA GLY A 265 -17.83 -13.62 11.25
C GLY A 265 -17.94 -14.31 9.91
N GLN A 266 -18.63 -15.46 9.85
CA GLN A 266 -18.74 -16.29 8.64
C GLN A 266 -19.54 -15.60 7.54
N SER A 267 -20.68 -15.01 7.92
CA SER A 267 -21.62 -14.47 6.95
C SER A 267 -21.07 -13.26 6.19
N PRO A 268 -21.31 -13.12 4.89
CA PRO A 268 -21.02 -11.89 4.16
C PRO A 268 -21.58 -10.62 4.83
N ARG A 269 -22.70 -10.72 5.56
CA ARG A 269 -23.30 -9.61 6.30
C ARG A 269 -22.48 -9.17 7.50
N ASP A 270 -21.60 -10.02 8.01
CA ASP A 270 -20.67 -9.68 9.08
C ASP A 270 -19.40 -8.98 8.56
N ILE A 271 -19.01 -9.32 7.31
CA ILE A 271 -17.81 -8.80 6.66
C ILE A 271 -18.10 -7.45 5.99
N TYR A 272 -19.26 -7.30 5.34
CA TYR A 272 -19.68 -6.05 4.71
C TYR A 272 -20.57 -5.21 5.63
N ARG A 273 -20.64 -3.90 5.37
CA ARG A 273 -21.56 -3.01 6.12
C ARG A 273 -23.01 -3.35 5.85
N GLN A 274 -23.31 -3.70 4.59
CA GLN A 274 -24.66 -4.02 4.16
C GLN A 274 -24.61 -4.95 2.97
N VAL A 275 -25.46 -5.96 2.99
CA VAL A 275 -25.78 -6.83 1.87
C VAL A 275 -27.30 -6.87 1.75
N THR A 276 -27.82 -6.31 0.68
CA THR A 276 -29.26 -6.25 0.40
C THR A 276 -29.57 -7.11 -0.81
N GLU A 277 -30.43 -8.10 -0.66
CA GLU A 277 -30.91 -8.89 -1.77
C GLU A 277 -31.93 -8.10 -2.58
N THR A 278 -31.85 -8.20 -3.90
CA THR A 278 -32.73 -7.56 -4.87
C THR A 278 -33.24 -8.62 -5.86
N PRO A 279 -34.29 -8.34 -6.64
CA PRO A 279 -34.79 -9.31 -7.65
C PRO A 279 -33.71 -9.72 -8.67
N SER A 280 -32.70 -8.90 -8.95
CA SER A 280 -31.63 -9.16 -9.92
C SER A 280 -30.33 -9.67 -9.31
N GLY A 281 -30.20 -9.65 -7.99
CA GLY A 281 -28.97 -10.03 -7.31
C GLY A 281 -28.80 -9.38 -5.94
N PHE A 282 -27.66 -8.77 -5.69
CA PHE A 282 -27.30 -8.21 -4.39
C PHE A 282 -26.65 -6.84 -4.53
N ASP A 283 -27.08 -5.89 -3.72
CA ASP A 283 -26.38 -4.62 -3.51
C ASP A 283 -25.50 -4.75 -2.28
N VAL A 284 -24.21 -4.47 -2.44
CA VAL A 284 -23.21 -4.62 -1.40
C VAL A 284 -22.57 -3.26 -1.09
N VAL A 285 -22.55 -2.89 0.19
CA VAL A 285 -21.80 -1.75 0.72
C VAL A 285 -20.66 -2.30 1.58
N MET A 286 -19.44 -2.08 1.14
CA MET A 286 -18.23 -2.57 1.79
C MET A 286 -17.81 -1.69 2.97
N ARG A 287 -16.87 -2.16 3.81
CA ARG A 287 -16.40 -1.39 4.98
C ARG A 287 -15.63 -0.12 4.60
N ASP A 288 -14.99 -0.10 3.43
CA ASP A 288 -14.34 1.08 2.87
C ASP A 288 -15.29 2.01 2.10
N SER A 289 -16.61 1.84 2.27
CA SER A 289 -17.69 2.58 1.62
C SER A 289 -17.86 2.32 0.11
N SER A 290 -17.06 1.44 -0.49
CA SER A 290 -17.28 1.01 -1.86
C SER A 290 -18.64 0.34 -2.01
N ARG A 291 -19.30 0.59 -3.15
CA ARG A 291 -20.62 0.05 -3.47
C ARG A 291 -20.54 -0.71 -4.77
N LEU A 292 -21.19 -1.84 -4.83
CA LEU A 292 -21.32 -2.62 -6.06
C LEU A 292 -22.62 -3.40 -6.07
N THR A 293 -23.07 -3.76 -7.28
CA THR A 293 -24.19 -4.67 -7.50
C THR A 293 -23.64 -5.94 -8.12
N LEU A 294 -23.98 -7.07 -7.51
CA LEU A 294 -23.64 -8.41 -7.97
C LEU A 294 -24.91 -9.10 -8.45
N THR A 295 -24.97 -9.55 -9.71
CA THR A 295 -26.13 -10.27 -10.22
C THR A 295 -26.13 -11.74 -9.78
N HIS A 296 -27.32 -12.38 -9.77
CA HIS A 296 -27.42 -13.82 -9.51
C HIS A 296 -26.60 -14.65 -10.51
N GLU A 297 -26.51 -14.19 -11.77
CA GLU A 297 -25.71 -14.86 -12.79
C GLU A 297 -24.20 -14.76 -12.50
N GLU A 298 -23.72 -13.58 -12.12
CA GLU A 298 -22.32 -13.38 -11.72
C GLU A 298 -21.95 -14.22 -10.50
N LEU A 299 -22.85 -14.31 -9.50
CA LEU A 299 -22.64 -15.19 -8.35
C LEU A 299 -22.53 -16.65 -8.75
N ARG A 300 -23.39 -17.12 -9.66
CA ARG A 300 -23.36 -18.49 -10.17
C ARG A 300 -22.07 -18.77 -10.95
N LYS A 301 -21.61 -17.84 -11.80
CA LYS A 301 -20.33 -17.93 -12.50
C LYS A 301 -19.15 -17.98 -11.52
N ALA A 302 -19.17 -17.13 -10.52
CA ALA A 302 -18.13 -17.08 -9.49
C ALA A 302 -18.02 -18.39 -8.71
N LYS A 303 -19.14 -19.00 -8.36
CA LYS A 303 -19.18 -20.31 -7.69
C LYS A 303 -18.51 -21.43 -8.51
N SER A 304 -18.63 -21.36 -9.84
CA SER A 304 -17.95 -22.31 -10.73
C SER A 304 -16.46 -21.99 -10.90
N ALA A 305 -16.10 -20.70 -11.02
CA ALA A 305 -14.76 -20.27 -11.31
C ALA A 305 -13.80 -20.26 -10.09
N SER A 306 -14.34 -20.14 -8.87
CA SER A 306 -13.53 -20.15 -7.65
C SER A 306 -12.83 -21.49 -7.43
N ASN A 307 -13.45 -22.56 -7.88
CA ASN A 307 -13.00 -23.94 -7.68
C ASN A 307 -12.67 -24.24 -6.20
N PHE A 308 -13.46 -23.68 -5.29
CA PHE A 308 -13.32 -23.95 -3.86
C PHE A 308 -13.83 -25.35 -3.54
N VAL A 309 -13.12 -26.03 -2.68
CA VAL A 309 -13.43 -27.40 -2.23
C VAL A 309 -13.65 -27.37 -0.72
N GLY A 310 -14.51 -28.23 -0.20
CA GLY A 310 -14.73 -28.32 1.23
C GLY A 310 -15.94 -29.18 1.60
N SER A 311 -16.10 -29.41 2.89
CA SER A 311 -17.16 -30.27 3.45
C SER A 311 -18.38 -29.50 3.97
N ASP A 312 -18.25 -28.17 4.17
CA ASP A 312 -19.32 -27.33 4.72
C ASP A 312 -19.97 -26.51 3.59
N THR A 313 -21.17 -26.91 3.20
CA THR A 313 -21.90 -26.28 2.09
C THR A 313 -22.22 -24.81 2.37
N ALA A 314 -22.61 -24.46 3.61
CA ALA A 314 -22.96 -23.09 3.96
C ALA A 314 -21.71 -22.19 3.93
N LEU A 315 -20.60 -22.67 4.47
CA LEU A 315 -19.33 -21.96 4.44
C LEU A 315 -18.80 -21.78 3.01
N LEU A 316 -18.96 -22.81 2.15
CA LEU A 316 -18.63 -22.73 0.73
C LEU A 316 -19.48 -21.69 0.00
N GLU A 317 -20.78 -21.59 0.32
CA GLU A 317 -21.67 -20.58 -0.26
C GLU A 317 -21.26 -19.18 0.14
N ASP A 318 -21.00 -18.95 1.42
CA ASP A 318 -20.51 -17.66 1.93
C ASP A 318 -19.13 -17.29 1.32
N ALA A 319 -18.20 -18.24 1.23
CA ALA A 319 -16.90 -18.02 0.60
C ALA A 319 -17.02 -17.67 -0.89
N ASN A 320 -17.91 -18.35 -1.62
CA ASN A 320 -18.16 -18.06 -3.02
C ASN A 320 -18.83 -16.69 -3.22
N PHE A 321 -19.68 -16.25 -2.31
CA PHE A 321 -20.21 -14.90 -2.32
C PHE A 321 -19.11 -13.85 -2.17
N LEU A 322 -18.20 -14.03 -1.21
CA LEU A 322 -17.06 -13.13 -1.00
C LEU A 322 -16.12 -13.11 -2.21
N TYR A 323 -15.88 -14.26 -2.84
CA TYR A 323 -15.14 -14.35 -4.08
C TYR A 323 -15.82 -13.59 -5.22
N ALA A 324 -17.15 -13.74 -5.38
CA ALA A 324 -17.92 -13.04 -6.41
C ALA A 324 -17.87 -11.51 -6.22
N VAL A 325 -17.99 -11.03 -4.97
CA VAL A 325 -17.87 -9.61 -4.64
C VAL A 325 -16.44 -9.13 -4.94
N SER A 326 -15.41 -9.90 -4.62
CA SER A 326 -14.02 -9.58 -4.96
C SER A 326 -13.82 -9.48 -6.48
N ALA A 327 -14.38 -10.40 -7.26
CA ALA A 327 -14.32 -10.38 -8.72
C ALA A 327 -15.06 -9.17 -9.31
N LYS A 328 -16.23 -8.83 -8.77
CA LYS A 328 -16.97 -7.64 -9.20
C LYS A 328 -16.19 -6.37 -8.92
N ARG A 329 -15.56 -6.28 -7.76
CA ARG A 329 -14.69 -5.16 -7.43
C ARG A 329 -13.46 -5.10 -8.34
N ALA A 330 -12.82 -6.23 -8.61
CA ALA A 330 -11.72 -6.32 -9.57
C ALA A 330 -12.13 -5.81 -10.96
N GLN A 331 -13.35 -6.14 -11.42
CA GLN A 331 -13.91 -5.64 -12.67
C GLN A 331 -14.03 -4.11 -12.65
N LEU A 332 -14.59 -3.54 -11.60
CA LEU A 332 -14.79 -2.10 -11.46
C LEU A 332 -13.47 -1.32 -11.37
N GLU A 333 -12.48 -1.89 -10.68
CA GLU A 333 -11.15 -1.32 -10.51
C GLU A 333 -10.21 -1.61 -11.69
N ASN A 334 -10.64 -2.42 -12.65
CA ASN A 334 -9.82 -2.86 -13.79
C ASN A 334 -8.52 -3.56 -13.38
N ASN A 335 -8.65 -4.54 -12.47
CA ASN A 335 -7.51 -5.32 -12.00
C ASN A 335 -6.67 -5.83 -13.18
N ASP A 336 -5.34 -5.83 -13.04
CA ASP A 336 -4.37 -6.21 -14.07
C ASP A 336 -4.58 -5.54 -15.44
N PHE A 337 -5.22 -4.35 -15.42
CA PHE A 337 -5.54 -3.55 -16.61
C PHE A 337 -6.43 -4.25 -17.65
N ARG A 338 -7.07 -5.37 -17.29
CA ARG A 338 -7.92 -6.18 -18.18
C ARG A 338 -9.26 -6.60 -17.57
N ALA A 339 -9.40 -6.57 -16.24
CA ALA A 339 -10.60 -7.07 -15.56
C ALA A 339 -11.89 -6.35 -15.97
N ARG A 340 -11.83 -5.10 -16.47
CA ARG A 340 -12.99 -4.33 -16.93
C ARG A 340 -13.64 -4.92 -18.17
N GLU A 341 -12.95 -5.74 -18.92
CA GLU A 341 -13.45 -6.37 -20.15
C GLU A 341 -14.74 -7.16 -19.89
N SER A 342 -14.74 -7.98 -18.84
CA SER A 342 -15.92 -8.75 -18.44
C SER A 342 -15.76 -9.26 -17.00
N PHE A 343 -16.86 -9.74 -16.41
CA PHE A 343 -16.81 -10.41 -15.11
C PHE A 343 -15.99 -11.71 -15.17
N ASP A 344 -16.02 -12.42 -16.30
CA ASP A 344 -15.23 -13.65 -16.50
C ASP A 344 -13.73 -13.33 -16.52
N VAL A 345 -13.30 -12.26 -17.18
CA VAL A 345 -11.90 -11.79 -17.15
C VAL A 345 -11.53 -11.31 -15.75
N ALA A 346 -12.42 -10.64 -15.03
CA ALA A 346 -12.17 -10.22 -13.66
C ALA A 346 -11.91 -11.42 -12.74
N MET A 347 -12.67 -12.51 -12.86
CA MET A 347 -12.42 -13.75 -12.11
C MET A 347 -11.05 -14.38 -12.45
N GLN A 348 -10.64 -14.33 -13.72
CA GLN A 348 -9.31 -14.81 -14.13
C GLN A 348 -8.19 -14.03 -13.44
N THR A 349 -8.36 -12.71 -13.23
CA THR A 349 -7.35 -11.90 -12.53
C THR A 349 -7.23 -12.23 -11.04
N LEU A 350 -8.20 -12.92 -10.45
CA LEU A 350 -8.12 -13.42 -9.08
C LEU A 350 -7.46 -14.81 -9.00
N ASN A 351 -7.37 -15.51 -10.12
CA ASN A 351 -6.91 -16.89 -10.23
C ASN A 351 -5.50 -17.01 -10.85
N ASP A 352 -4.80 -15.91 -11.12
CA ASP A 352 -3.52 -15.88 -11.82
C ASP A 352 -2.31 -15.52 -10.93
N ARG A 353 -2.41 -15.74 -9.63
CA ARG A 353 -1.37 -15.51 -8.62
C ARG A 353 -1.20 -14.05 -8.24
N GLU A 354 -2.14 -13.54 -7.52
CA GLU A 354 -2.15 -12.18 -7.02
C GLU A 354 -1.07 -11.86 -5.99
N ARG A 355 -0.84 -10.57 -5.78
CA ARG A 355 0.07 -10.10 -4.72
C ARG A 355 -0.59 -10.22 -3.35
N PRO A 356 0.19 -10.60 -2.33
CA PRO A 356 -0.32 -10.64 -0.95
C PRO A 356 -0.96 -9.32 -0.53
N GLY A 357 -2.13 -9.42 0.10
CA GLY A 357 -2.91 -8.28 0.58
C GLY A 357 -3.90 -7.68 -0.43
N GLU A 358 -3.80 -7.97 -1.72
CA GLU A 358 -4.76 -7.46 -2.72
C GLU A 358 -6.18 -7.94 -2.45
N ALA A 359 -6.34 -9.22 -2.14
CA ALA A 359 -7.66 -9.76 -1.84
C ALA A 359 -8.29 -9.15 -0.58
N LEU A 360 -7.54 -8.91 0.50
CA LEU A 360 -8.04 -8.21 1.69
C LEU A 360 -8.55 -6.80 1.35
N ARG A 361 -7.86 -6.10 0.45
CA ARG A 361 -8.30 -4.78 -0.02
C ARG A 361 -9.56 -4.86 -0.85
N ARG A 362 -9.64 -5.85 -1.76
CA ARG A 362 -10.87 -6.08 -2.56
C ARG A 362 -12.08 -6.49 -1.72
N LEU A 363 -11.87 -7.10 -0.56
CA LEU A 363 -12.90 -7.32 0.44
C LEU A 363 -13.32 -6.04 1.19
N GLY A 364 -12.73 -4.88 0.89
CA GLY A 364 -13.05 -3.61 1.55
C GLY A 364 -12.42 -3.44 2.92
N LEU A 365 -11.37 -4.20 3.22
CA LEU A 365 -10.77 -4.29 4.57
C LEU A 365 -9.49 -3.46 4.74
N SER A 366 -9.19 -2.52 3.83
CA SER A 366 -7.95 -1.72 3.87
C SER A 366 -7.69 -1.06 5.22
N ALA A 367 -8.72 -0.51 5.86
CA ALA A 367 -8.60 0.15 7.18
C ALA A 367 -8.25 -0.82 8.32
N TYR A 368 -8.48 -2.11 8.13
CA TYR A 368 -8.25 -3.16 9.14
C TYR A 368 -6.92 -3.89 8.94
N ILE A 369 -6.25 -3.69 7.81
CA ILE A 369 -4.98 -4.34 7.51
C ILE A 369 -3.87 -3.64 8.29
N ARG A 370 -3.06 -4.43 8.99
CA ARG A 370 -1.79 -3.98 9.57
C ARG A 370 -0.70 -4.93 9.14
N GLU A 371 0.50 -4.39 8.98
CA GLU A 371 1.64 -5.26 8.82
C GLU A 371 1.89 -6.04 10.10
N SER A 372 2.44 -7.23 9.92
CA SER A 372 2.75 -8.17 10.97
C SER A 372 4.05 -8.90 10.64
N ASP A 373 4.43 -9.82 11.47
CA ASP A 373 5.47 -10.79 11.21
C ASP A 373 5.00 -12.20 11.57
N ALA A 374 5.75 -13.20 11.13
CA ALA A 374 5.40 -14.59 11.40
C ALA A 374 5.33 -14.90 12.91
N LYS A 375 6.12 -14.21 13.74
CA LYS A 375 6.12 -14.42 15.20
C LYS A 375 4.84 -13.88 15.83
N GLU A 376 4.37 -12.71 15.40
CA GLU A 376 3.12 -12.13 15.88
C GLU A 376 1.91 -12.99 15.46
N LEU A 377 1.90 -13.45 14.20
CA LEU A 377 0.88 -14.37 13.72
C LEU A 377 0.91 -15.71 14.49
N ALA A 378 2.08 -16.23 14.78
CA ALA A 378 2.22 -17.46 15.59
C ALA A 378 1.72 -17.31 17.03
N ARG A 379 1.65 -16.06 17.56
CA ARG A 379 1.11 -15.77 18.90
C ARG A 379 -0.40 -15.57 18.93
N GLY A 380 -1.09 -15.78 17.81
CA GLY A 380 -2.55 -15.79 17.75
C GLY A 380 -3.18 -14.61 16.99
N ALA A 381 -2.39 -13.73 16.36
CA ALA A 381 -2.96 -12.74 15.46
C ALA A 381 -3.58 -13.42 14.23
N ILE A 382 -4.76 -12.94 13.81
CA ILE A 382 -5.45 -13.43 12.61
C ILE A 382 -4.98 -12.65 11.40
N GLY A 383 -4.62 -13.35 10.32
CA GLY A 383 -4.16 -12.68 9.12
C GLY A 383 -3.76 -13.61 7.99
N THR A 384 -2.87 -13.12 7.14
CA THR A 384 -2.31 -13.86 6.01
C THR A 384 -0.79 -13.82 6.05
N LEU A 385 -0.17 -14.91 5.62
CA LEU A 385 1.26 -15.04 5.48
C LEU A 385 1.57 -15.58 4.07
N ALA A 386 2.48 -14.94 3.37
CA ALA A 386 2.80 -15.33 2.00
C ALA A 386 4.30 -15.36 1.75
N ASP A 387 4.72 -16.31 0.92
CA ASP A 387 6.01 -16.33 0.24
C ASP A 387 5.84 -15.90 -1.23
N ASN A 388 6.85 -16.15 -2.06
CA ASN A 388 6.80 -15.81 -3.49
C ASN A 388 5.83 -16.69 -4.30
N ASN A 389 5.38 -17.82 -3.77
CA ASN A 389 4.63 -18.82 -4.52
C ASN A 389 3.24 -19.07 -3.96
N HIS A 390 3.04 -18.86 -2.65
CA HIS A 390 1.80 -19.24 -1.99
C HIS A 390 1.42 -18.25 -0.87
N SER A 391 0.12 -18.17 -0.58
CA SER A 391 -0.44 -17.40 0.53
C SER A 391 -1.33 -18.30 1.38
N VAL A 392 -1.15 -18.22 2.69
CA VAL A 392 -1.92 -19.01 3.67
C VAL A 392 -2.64 -18.09 4.65
N ALA A 393 -3.83 -18.48 5.09
CA ALA A 393 -4.46 -17.89 6.25
C ALA A 393 -3.73 -18.35 7.51
N VAL A 394 -3.54 -17.41 8.45
CA VAL A 394 -3.01 -17.70 9.78
C VAL A 394 -4.06 -17.37 10.81
N ILE A 395 -4.41 -18.36 11.63
CA ILE A 395 -5.47 -18.28 12.62
C ILE A 395 -5.00 -19.03 13.87
N ASP A 396 -4.97 -18.33 15.00
CA ASP A 396 -4.57 -18.89 16.29
C ASP A 396 -3.22 -19.66 16.24
N GLY A 397 -2.24 -19.08 15.55
CA GLY A 397 -0.90 -19.67 15.42
C GLY A 397 -0.80 -20.88 14.50
N ALA A 398 -1.84 -21.16 13.72
CA ALA A 398 -1.84 -22.23 12.73
C ALA A 398 -2.08 -21.68 11.31
N ILE A 399 -1.60 -22.40 10.30
CA ILE A 399 -1.74 -22.10 8.88
C ILE A 399 -2.68 -23.06 8.18
N ASP A 400 -3.35 -22.60 7.14
CA ASP A 400 -4.14 -23.42 6.24
C ASP A 400 -3.30 -23.95 5.08
N MET A 401 -3.07 -25.24 5.08
CA MET A 401 -2.39 -25.94 3.99
C MET A 401 -3.39 -26.80 3.23
N TYR A 402 -4.10 -26.17 2.27
CA TYR A 402 -5.11 -26.84 1.45
C TYR A 402 -6.16 -27.61 2.29
N GLY A 403 -6.77 -26.93 3.23
CA GLY A 403 -7.78 -27.51 4.12
C GLY A 403 -7.23 -28.26 5.34
N LYS A 404 -5.92 -28.33 5.49
CA LYS A 404 -5.27 -28.98 6.64
C LYS A 404 -4.69 -27.94 7.58
N LYS A 405 -5.12 -27.98 8.83
CA LYS A 405 -4.55 -27.18 9.91
C LYS A 405 -3.13 -27.67 10.24
N GLN A 406 -2.16 -26.77 10.14
CA GLN A 406 -0.77 -27.04 10.54
C GLN A 406 -0.28 -25.95 11.48
N PRO A 407 0.55 -26.27 12.49
CA PRO A 407 1.13 -25.24 13.35
C PRO A 407 2.06 -24.34 12.54
N LEU A 408 1.99 -23.03 12.77
CA LEU A 408 2.93 -22.09 12.17
C LEU A 408 4.33 -22.26 12.78
N LEU A 409 4.40 -22.57 14.08
CA LEU A 409 5.66 -22.77 14.80
C LEU A 409 5.71 -24.23 15.35
N PRO A 410 6.77 -25.01 15.06
CA PRO A 410 7.84 -24.74 14.11
C PRO A 410 7.46 -25.10 12.67
N SER A 411 7.72 -24.19 11.74
CA SER A 411 7.54 -24.50 10.31
C SER A 411 8.49 -23.65 9.45
N PRO A 412 8.73 -24.03 8.18
CA PRO A 412 9.49 -23.21 7.24
C PRO A 412 8.86 -21.82 7.01
N TRP A 413 7.55 -21.68 7.24
CA TRP A 413 6.82 -20.41 7.13
C TRP A 413 7.30 -19.32 8.10
N MET A 414 7.97 -19.70 9.19
CA MET A 414 8.60 -18.73 10.11
C MET A 414 9.73 -17.92 9.45
N ASN A 415 10.32 -18.44 8.37
CA ASN A 415 11.42 -17.81 7.65
C ASN A 415 10.96 -16.97 6.46
N THR A 416 9.68 -17.03 6.11
CA THR A 416 9.17 -16.36 4.91
C THR A 416 9.11 -14.85 5.02
N GLY A 417 8.94 -14.27 6.17
CA GLY A 417 9.12 -12.86 6.60
C GLY A 417 8.69 -11.71 5.67
N PHE A 418 8.32 -11.99 4.44
CA PHE A 418 8.17 -10.95 3.43
C PHE A 418 6.78 -10.30 3.42
N TRP A 419 5.69 -11.06 3.63
CA TRP A 419 4.33 -10.54 3.56
C TRP A 419 3.45 -11.16 4.63
N ALA A 420 3.62 -10.70 5.85
CA ALA A 420 2.74 -11.02 6.95
C ALA A 420 1.79 -9.84 7.19
N LEU A 421 0.50 -10.07 7.05
CA LEU A 421 -0.54 -9.08 7.29
C LEU A 421 -1.50 -9.61 8.35
N LYS A 422 -1.87 -8.75 9.32
CA LYS A 422 -2.91 -9.06 10.30
C LYS A 422 -4.14 -8.19 10.11
N LEU A 423 -5.30 -8.71 10.52
CA LEU A 423 -6.55 -7.97 10.65
C LEU A 423 -6.76 -7.52 12.10
N VAL A 424 -7.04 -6.23 12.27
CA VAL A 424 -7.31 -5.61 13.58
C VAL A 424 -8.78 -5.25 13.74
#